data_423ef002e8862e55665935e77716ee02
#
_entry.id   423ef002e8862e55665935e77716ee02
#
_cell.length_a   1.000
_cell.length_b   1.000
_cell.length_c   1.000
_cell.angle_alpha   90.00
_cell.angle_beta   90.00
_cell.angle_gamma   90.00
#
_symmetry.space_group_name_H-M   'P 1'
#
loop_
_entity.id
_entity.type
_entity.pdbx_description
1 polymer ?
#
loop_
_entity_poly.entity_id
_entity_poly.type
_entity_poly.pdbx_seq_one_letter_code
_entity_poly.pdbx_strand_id
1 'polypeptide(L)'
;MTLSDRYRTSWDGFWEQSSGEPGEPFWDADPALTARRDLDHLAPYADHSLPIADLGCGNGTQTRFLATRFARAVGVDLSAAAVAHARRADPAGSAAYEQLDLADPVQADALYERLGDTNVYMRAVLHQSDPEDRPAVTASLARLVGAHGRALVLEPTGEAKAVIAAIAEQPGGPSPKLRRVKEHDLRPGEVAEGEVAALLRAAGLTVLDEGTTALAMSEARPDGSPVELPARWFVAGRL
;
A
#
# COMPACT_ATOMS: atom_id res chain seq x y z
N MET A 1 -13.56 20.14 -8.17
CA MET A 1 -12.55 19.06 -8.18
C MET A 1 -12.25 18.79 -6.72
N THR A 2 -12.59 17.62 -6.23
CA THR A 2 -12.28 17.21 -4.85
C THR A 2 -10.77 16.93 -4.73
N LEU A 3 -10.23 16.86 -3.51
CA LEU A 3 -8.82 16.47 -3.28
C LEU A 3 -8.55 15.07 -3.86
N SER A 4 -9.46 14.14 -3.63
CA SER A 4 -9.45 12.79 -4.20
C SER A 4 -9.38 12.77 -5.74
N ASP A 5 -10.08 13.72 -6.43
CA ASP A 5 -10.02 13.83 -7.90
C ASP A 5 -8.63 14.23 -8.39
N ARG A 6 -7.93 15.11 -7.66
CA ARG A 6 -6.56 15.53 -8.01
C ARG A 6 -5.58 14.37 -7.86
N TYR A 7 -5.65 13.64 -6.74
CA TYR A 7 -4.81 12.46 -6.50
C TYR A 7 -5.06 11.39 -7.56
N ARG A 8 -6.33 11.13 -7.87
CA ARG A 8 -6.69 10.18 -8.92
C ARG A 8 -6.07 10.55 -10.25
N THR A 9 -6.14 11.83 -10.64
CA THR A 9 -5.55 12.31 -11.90
C THR A 9 -4.02 12.11 -11.93
N SER A 10 -3.32 12.40 -10.83
CA SER A 10 -1.87 12.22 -10.74
C SER A 10 -1.49 10.74 -10.82
N TRP A 11 -2.20 9.87 -10.11
CA TRP A 11 -1.95 8.43 -10.13
C TRP A 11 -2.31 7.78 -11.46
N ASP A 12 -3.45 8.14 -12.07
CA ASP A 12 -3.82 7.65 -13.41
C ASP A 12 -2.76 8.08 -14.42
N GLY A 13 -2.33 9.34 -14.42
CA GLY A 13 -1.27 9.82 -15.32
C GLY A 13 0.05 9.07 -15.13
N PHE A 14 0.45 8.76 -13.90
CA PHE A 14 1.64 7.94 -13.62
C PHE A 14 1.50 6.54 -14.22
N TRP A 15 0.39 5.86 -13.93
CA TRP A 15 0.17 4.48 -14.37
C TRP A 15 -0.09 4.36 -15.87
N GLU A 16 -0.73 5.34 -16.52
CA GLU A 16 -0.92 5.37 -17.98
C GLU A 16 0.41 5.46 -18.74
N GLN A 17 1.43 6.11 -18.14
CA GLN A 17 2.76 6.21 -18.73
C GLN A 17 3.70 5.09 -18.28
N SER A 18 3.27 4.23 -17.39
CA SER A 18 4.00 3.06 -16.93
C SER A 18 3.72 1.86 -17.85
N SER A 19 4.71 0.98 -18.03
CA SER A 19 4.47 -0.32 -18.68
C SER A 19 3.67 -1.27 -17.80
N GLY A 20 3.70 -1.03 -16.48
CA GLY A 20 3.11 -1.90 -15.45
C GLY A 20 3.95 -3.14 -15.14
N GLU A 21 5.13 -3.27 -15.73
CA GLU A 21 6.03 -4.39 -15.45
C GLU A 21 6.49 -4.38 -13.99
N PRO A 22 6.65 -5.57 -13.37
CA PRO A 22 7.14 -5.68 -12.01
C PRO A 22 8.49 -4.97 -11.84
N GLY A 23 8.60 -4.20 -10.77
CA GLY A 23 9.81 -3.45 -10.44
C GLY A 23 10.01 -2.15 -11.22
N GLU A 24 9.11 -1.78 -12.15
CA GLU A 24 9.21 -0.48 -12.84
C GLU A 24 8.97 0.71 -11.92
N PRO A 25 7.88 0.76 -11.12
CA PRO A 25 7.72 1.81 -10.11
C PRO A 25 8.79 1.71 -9.02
N PHE A 26 9.23 2.86 -8.50
CA PHE A 26 10.25 2.93 -7.46
C PHE A 26 9.94 2.07 -6.22
N TRP A 27 8.67 2.00 -5.84
CA TRP A 27 8.19 1.26 -4.66
C TRP A 27 7.82 -0.21 -4.92
N ASP A 28 7.83 -0.66 -6.19
CA ASP A 28 7.37 -2.00 -6.57
C ASP A 28 8.51 -3.03 -6.51
N ALA A 29 8.98 -3.30 -5.30
CA ALA A 29 10.01 -4.30 -5.07
C ALA A 29 9.46 -5.74 -5.13
N ASP A 30 10.38 -6.70 -5.34
CA ASP A 30 10.07 -8.13 -5.36
C ASP A 30 9.32 -8.56 -4.08
N PRO A 31 8.23 -9.33 -4.19
CA PRO A 31 7.49 -9.85 -3.03
C PRO A 31 8.34 -10.60 -2.00
N ALA A 32 9.46 -11.19 -2.41
CA ALA A 32 10.40 -11.83 -1.47
C ALA A 32 11.06 -10.85 -0.50
N LEU A 33 11.14 -9.57 -0.89
CA LEU A 33 11.71 -8.48 -0.08
C LEU A 33 10.64 -7.65 0.63
N THR A 34 9.37 -7.86 0.30
CA THR A 34 8.22 -7.07 0.75
C THR A 34 7.16 -7.96 1.37
N ALA A 35 6.05 -8.24 0.71
CA ALA A 35 4.89 -8.93 1.28
C ALA A 35 5.24 -10.26 1.99
N ARG A 36 6.26 -11.00 1.54
CA ARG A 36 6.71 -12.21 2.22
C ARG A 36 7.24 -11.92 3.63
N ARG A 37 8.08 -10.88 3.77
CA ARG A 37 8.64 -10.47 5.08
C ARG A 37 7.57 -9.80 5.93
N ASP A 38 6.76 -8.97 5.29
CA ASP A 38 5.72 -8.21 5.97
C ASP A 38 4.68 -9.15 6.60
N LEU A 39 4.31 -10.23 5.91
CA LEU A 39 3.36 -11.21 6.43
C LEU A 39 3.84 -11.95 7.68
N ASP A 40 5.14 -11.99 7.97
CA ASP A 40 5.65 -12.58 9.22
C ASP A 40 5.13 -11.80 10.46
N HIS A 41 4.84 -10.50 10.31
CA HIS A 41 4.21 -9.69 11.37
C HIS A 41 2.71 -9.98 11.51
N LEU A 42 2.02 -10.23 10.39
CA LEU A 42 0.57 -10.48 10.41
C LEU A 42 0.22 -11.91 10.84
N ALA A 43 1.04 -12.90 10.49
CA ALA A 43 0.77 -14.31 10.61
C ALA A 43 0.33 -14.77 12.02
N PRO A 44 0.88 -14.23 13.13
CA PRO A 44 0.44 -14.63 14.48
C PRO A 44 -1.00 -14.22 14.82
N TYR A 45 -1.59 -13.30 14.06
CA TYR A 45 -2.87 -12.66 14.35
C TYR A 45 -3.94 -13.00 13.33
N ALA A 46 -3.55 -13.30 12.09
CA ALA A 46 -4.47 -13.48 10.96
C ALA A 46 -5.20 -14.82 11.00
N ASP A 47 -6.48 -14.79 10.69
CA ASP A 47 -7.21 -15.99 10.29
C ASP A 47 -7.05 -16.18 8.77
N HIS A 48 -6.27 -17.17 8.35
CA HIS A 48 -6.00 -17.47 6.95
C HIS A 48 -7.21 -18.01 6.18
N SER A 49 -8.31 -18.34 6.86
CA SER A 49 -9.58 -18.72 6.22
C SER A 49 -10.34 -17.50 5.67
N LEU A 50 -10.05 -16.31 6.21
CA LEU A 50 -10.60 -15.06 5.72
C LEU A 50 -9.87 -14.60 4.45
N PRO A 51 -10.55 -13.84 3.56
CA PRO A 51 -9.90 -13.19 2.43
C PRO A 51 -8.83 -12.20 2.89
N ILE A 52 -7.96 -11.78 1.94
CA ILE A 52 -7.06 -10.66 2.14
C ILE A 52 -7.34 -9.57 1.10
N ALA A 53 -7.40 -8.31 1.54
CA ALA A 53 -7.48 -7.13 0.71
C ALA A 53 -6.14 -6.39 0.72
N ASP A 54 -5.58 -6.12 -0.46
CA ASP A 54 -4.39 -5.31 -0.70
C ASP A 54 -4.83 -3.90 -1.06
N LEU A 55 -4.69 -2.96 -0.13
CA LEU A 55 -5.16 -1.59 -0.29
C LEU A 55 -4.05 -0.70 -0.87
N GLY A 56 -4.30 -0.10 -2.03
CA GLY A 56 -3.28 0.60 -2.83
C GLY A 56 -2.40 -0.39 -3.59
N CYS A 57 -3.01 -1.36 -4.26
CA CYS A 57 -2.32 -2.52 -4.84
C CYS A 57 -1.43 -2.20 -6.06
N GLY A 58 -1.56 -1.01 -6.66
CA GLY A 58 -0.82 -0.64 -7.87
C GLY A 58 -1.00 -1.65 -9.01
N ASN A 59 0.12 -2.12 -9.58
CA ASN A 59 0.14 -3.15 -10.65
C ASN A 59 -0.09 -4.58 -10.14
N GLY A 60 -0.47 -4.76 -8.87
CA GLY A 60 -0.85 -6.04 -8.27
C GLY A 60 0.32 -7.00 -7.97
N THR A 61 1.57 -6.53 -7.99
CA THR A 61 2.74 -7.39 -7.71
C THR A 61 2.62 -8.06 -6.34
N GLN A 62 2.28 -7.30 -5.29
CA GLN A 62 2.11 -7.85 -3.95
C GLN A 62 0.82 -8.67 -3.84
N THR A 63 -0.27 -8.23 -4.46
CA THR A 63 -1.56 -8.94 -4.45
C THR A 63 -1.45 -10.36 -4.99
N ARG A 64 -0.72 -10.55 -6.12
CA ARG A 64 -0.47 -11.89 -6.68
C ARG A 64 0.27 -12.80 -5.71
N PHE A 65 1.22 -12.27 -4.97
CA PHE A 65 1.90 -13.03 -3.93
C PHE A 65 0.94 -13.36 -2.77
N LEU A 66 0.13 -12.41 -2.31
CA LEU A 66 -0.87 -12.64 -1.27
C LEU A 66 -1.86 -13.75 -1.67
N ALA A 67 -2.25 -13.83 -2.94
CA ALA A 67 -3.10 -14.89 -3.48
C ALA A 67 -2.48 -16.30 -3.36
N THR A 68 -1.17 -16.42 -3.17
CA THR A 68 -0.51 -17.70 -2.87
C THR A 68 -0.58 -18.11 -1.40
N ARG A 69 -1.03 -17.21 -0.53
CA ARG A 69 -1.05 -17.38 0.95
C ARG A 69 -2.46 -17.41 1.54
N PHE A 70 -3.41 -16.80 0.87
CA PHE A 70 -4.81 -16.73 1.30
C PHE A 70 -5.70 -17.34 0.23
N ALA A 71 -6.81 -17.94 0.65
CA ALA A 71 -7.75 -18.58 -0.28
C ALA A 71 -8.40 -17.60 -1.27
N ARG A 72 -8.47 -16.32 -0.92
CA ARG A 72 -8.99 -15.24 -1.74
C ARG A 72 -8.20 -13.96 -1.50
N ALA A 73 -7.69 -13.35 -2.56
CA ALA A 73 -7.03 -12.05 -2.53
C ALA A 73 -7.75 -11.06 -3.44
N VAL A 74 -7.87 -9.82 -2.98
CA VAL A 74 -8.46 -8.71 -3.73
C VAL A 74 -7.53 -7.52 -3.62
N GLY A 75 -7.03 -7.02 -4.76
CA GLY A 75 -6.29 -5.76 -4.83
C GLY A 75 -7.24 -4.60 -5.17
N VAL A 76 -7.13 -3.51 -4.45
CA VAL A 76 -7.87 -2.28 -4.75
C VAL A 76 -6.91 -1.11 -4.88
N ASP A 77 -7.19 -0.23 -5.85
CA ASP A 77 -6.41 0.99 -6.08
C ASP A 77 -7.32 2.13 -6.55
N LEU A 78 -6.95 3.35 -6.23
CA LEU A 78 -7.64 4.56 -6.68
C LEU A 78 -7.55 4.73 -8.19
N SER A 79 -6.43 4.31 -8.80
CA SER A 79 -6.15 4.44 -10.22
C SER A 79 -6.75 3.29 -11.04
N ALA A 80 -7.61 3.64 -12.00
CA ALA A 80 -8.13 2.69 -12.97
C ALA A 80 -7.02 2.11 -13.86
N ALA A 81 -5.99 2.91 -14.17
CA ALA A 81 -4.85 2.48 -14.96
C ALA A 81 -3.99 1.44 -14.19
N ALA A 82 -3.75 1.65 -12.88
CA ALA A 82 -3.10 0.66 -12.02
C ALA A 82 -3.83 -0.68 -12.03
N VAL A 83 -5.15 -0.65 -11.80
CA VAL A 83 -6.01 -1.84 -11.82
C VAL A 83 -5.96 -2.55 -13.17
N ALA A 84 -5.93 -1.79 -14.27
CA ALA A 84 -5.80 -2.37 -15.62
C ALA A 84 -4.44 -3.10 -15.79
N HIS A 85 -3.34 -2.54 -15.24
CA HIS A 85 -2.04 -3.22 -15.21
C HIS A 85 -2.08 -4.50 -14.36
N ALA A 86 -2.64 -4.42 -13.15
CA ALA A 86 -2.77 -5.58 -12.27
C ALA A 86 -3.52 -6.75 -12.92
N ARG A 87 -4.64 -6.47 -13.58
CA ARG A 87 -5.42 -7.46 -14.32
C ARG A 87 -4.65 -8.08 -15.50
N ARG A 88 -3.90 -7.27 -16.25
CA ARG A 88 -3.07 -7.78 -17.36
C ARG A 88 -1.94 -8.67 -16.88
N ALA A 89 -1.36 -8.35 -15.72
CA ALA A 89 -0.26 -9.10 -15.13
C ALA A 89 -0.71 -10.41 -14.45
N ASP A 90 -2.02 -10.61 -14.28
CA ASP A 90 -2.62 -11.80 -13.67
C ASP A 90 -3.60 -12.52 -14.62
N PRO A 91 -3.15 -13.03 -15.77
CA PRO A 91 -4.01 -13.68 -16.75
C PRO A 91 -4.66 -14.97 -16.22
N ALA A 92 -4.10 -15.56 -15.16
CA ALA A 92 -4.67 -16.73 -14.50
C ALA A 92 -5.84 -16.38 -13.57
N GLY A 93 -6.02 -15.08 -13.22
CA GLY A 93 -7.06 -14.64 -12.31
C GLY A 93 -6.84 -15.15 -10.88
N SER A 94 -5.58 -15.20 -10.44
CA SER A 94 -5.23 -15.66 -9.09
C SER A 94 -5.77 -14.72 -8.01
N ALA A 95 -5.99 -13.44 -8.33
CA ALA A 95 -6.62 -12.43 -7.49
C ALA A 95 -7.69 -11.65 -8.26
N ALA A 96 -8.58 -10.98 -7.54
CA ALA A 96 -9.48 -9.99 -8.11
C ALA A 96 -8.87 -8.58 -7.96
N TYR A 97 -9.20 -7.67 -8.90
CA TYR A 97 -8.72 -6.30 -8.87
C TYR A 97 -9.85 -5.32 -9.14
N GLU A 98 -9.97 -4.29 -8.33
CA GLU A 98 -11.05 -3.30 -8.44
C GLU A 98 -10.51 -1.88 -8.27
N GLN A 99 -11.07 -0.93 -9.02
CA GLN A 99 -10.88 0.47 -8.73
C GLN A 99 -11.72 0.84 -7.50
N LEU A 100 -11.10 1.45 -6.50
CA LEU A 100 -11.77 1.84 -5.28
C LEU A 100 -11.09 3.07 -4.66
N ASP A 101 -11.88 4.06 -4.30
CA ASP A 101 -11.45 5.19 -3.50
C ASP A 101 -11.65 4.86 -2.01
N LEU A 102 -10.54 4.69 -1.30
CA LEU A 102 -10.57 4.39 0.14
C LEU A 102 -11.12 5.55 0.99
N ALA A 103 -11.16 6.77 0.46
CA ALA A 103 -11.79 7.91 1.13
C ALA A 103 -13.33 7.92 0.95
N ASP A 104 -13.89 7.06 0.09
CA ASP A 104 -15.33 6.91 -0.12
C ASP A 104 -15.87 5.72 0.69
N PRO A 105 -16.59 5.98 1.81
CA PRO A 105 -17.11 4.90 2.66
C PRO A 105 -18.15 4.01 1.95
N VAL A 106 -18.85 4.54 0.95
CA VAL A 106 -19.87 3.75 0.21
C VAL A 106 -19.19 2.65 -0.59
N GLN A 107 -18.04 2.94 -1.20
CA GLN A 107 -17.27 1.93 -1.94
C GLN A 107 -16.67 0.88 -1.00
N ALA A 108 -16.16 1.28 0.17
CA ALA A 108 -15.66 0.37 1.18
C ALA A 108 -16.78 -0.54 1.73
N ASP A 109 -17.96 0.00 1.99
CA ASP A 109 -19.14 -0.78 2.40
C ASP A 109 -19.54 -1.81 1.33
N ALA A 110 -19.60 -1.41 0.07
CA ALA A 110 -19.92 -2.31 -1.04
C ALA A 110 -18.89 -3.45 -1.19
N LEU A 111 -17.61 -3.19 -0.93
CA LEU A 111 -16.58 -4.22 -0.92
C LEU A 111 -16.75 -5.17 0.27
N TYR A 112 -17.00 -4.62 1.46
CA TYR A 112 -17.26 -5.43 2.66
C TYR A 112 -18.48 -6.35 2.51
N GLU A 113 -19.58 -5.86 1.94
CA GLU A 113 -20.78 -6.68 1.71
C GLU A 113 -20.51 -7.91 0.82
N ARG A 114 -19.48 -7.84 -0.05
CA ARG A 114 -19.08 -8.96 -0.90
C ARG A 114 -18.04 -9.89 -0.28
N LEU A 115 -17.17 -9.35 0.58
CA LEU A 115 -16.05 -10.09 1.14
C LEU A 115 -16.32 -10.62 2.56
N GLY A 116 -17.14 -9.89 3.33
CA GLY A 116 -17.22 -10.07 4.79
C GLY A 116 -15.95 -9.58 5.50
N ASP A 117 -15.74 -10.08 6.70
CA ASP A 117 -14.53 -9.82 7.47
C ASP A 117 -13.29 -10.24 6.69
N THR A 118 -12.30 -9.38 6.63
CA THR A 118 -11.18 -9.52 5.69
C THR A 118 -9.87 -9.15 6.38
N ASN A 119 -8.81 -9.92 6.15
CA ASN A 119 -7.47 -9.46 6.47
C ASN A 119 -7.09 -8.33 5.50
N VAL A 120 -6.34 -7.35 5.98
CA VAL A 120 -5.94 -6.20 5.18
C VAL A 120 -4.41 -6.08 5.18
N TYR A 121 -3.85 -5.92 4.00
CA TYR A 121 -2.48 -5.50 3.77
C TYR A 121 -2.50 -4.10 3.17
N MET A 122 -1.84 -3.14 3.81
CA MET A 122 -1.72 -1.76 3.33
C MET A 122 -0.28 -1.29 3.50
N ARG A 123 0.40 -1.03 2.38
CA ARG A 123 1.82 -0.70 2.37
C ARG A 123 2.06 0.63 1.68
N ALA A 124 2.50 1.62 2.43
CA ALA A 124 2.90 2.94 1.92
C ALA A 124 1.74 3.68 1.20
N VAL A 125 0.56 3.73 1.84
CA VAL A 125 -0.65 4.34 1.28
C VAL A 125 -1.05 5.63 2.02
N LEU A 126 -1.01 5.64 3.36
CA LEU A 126 -1.46 6.81 4.14
C LEU A 126 -0.62 8.05 3.87
N HIS A 127 0.71 7.89 3.69
CA HIS A 127 1.57 9.03 3.35
C HIS A 127 1.30 9.60 1.94
N GLN A 128 0.62 8.85 1.08
CA GLN A 128 0.18 9.30 -0.24
C GLN A 128 -1.18 10.00 -0.20
N SER A 129 -1.93 9.86 0.91
CA SER A 129 -3.21 10.52 1.10
C SER A 129 -3.03 11.89 1.74
N ASP A 130 -3.88 12.85 1.37
CA ASP A 130 -3.93 14.12 2.09
C ASP A 130 -4.26 13.87 3.57
N PRO A 131 -3.70 14.64 4.51
CA PRO A 131 -3.96 14.46 5.94
C PRO A 131 -5.45 14.48 6.30
N GLU A 132 -6.27 15.24 5.56
CA GLU A 132 -7.71 15.35 5.76
C GLU A 132 -8.46 14.08 5.36
N ASP A 133 -7.94 13.28 4.41
CA ASP A 133 -8.55 12.05 3.92
C ASP A 133 -8.11 10.81 4.73
N ARG A 134 -7.00 10.86 5.44
CA ARG A 134 -6.45 9.72 6.22
C ARG A 134 -7.45 9.10 7.20
N PRO A 135 -8.28 9.88 7.93
CA PRO A 135 -9.33 9.30 8.78
C PRO A 135 -10.34 8.46 7.99
N ALA A 136 -10.77 8.92 6.80
CA ALA A 136 -11.72 8.19 5.95
C ALA A 136 -11.08 6.91 5.38
N VAL A 137 -9.83 6.98 4.90
CA VAL A 137 -9.05 5.82 4.45
C VAL A 137 -8.93 4.78 5.56
N THR A 138 -8.62 5.22 6.79
CA THR A 138 -8.47 4.31 7.93
C THR A 138 -9.81 3.74 8.39
N ALA A 139 -10.91 4.52 8.29
CA ALA A 139 -12.26 4.03 8.56
C ALA A 139 -12.68 2.93 7.57
N SER A 140 -12.35 3.10 6.28
CA SER A 140 -12.59 2.09 5.25
C SER A 140 -11.78 0.81 5.51
N LEU A 141 -10.51 0.94 5.91
CA LEU A 141 -9.70 -0.20 6.38
C LEU A 141 -10.38 -0.91 7.55
N ALA A 142 -10.82 -0.17 8.59
CA ALA A 142 -11.47 -0.74 9.76
C ALA A 142 -12.82 -1.38 9.43
N ARG A 143 -13.53 -0.89 8.41
CA ARG A 143 -14.75 -1.48 7.88
C ARG A 143 -14.47 -2.85 7.26
N LEU A 144 -13.43 -2.98 6.45
CA LEU A 144 -13.03 -4.22 5.81
C LEU A 144 -12.52 -5.27 6.82
N VAL A 145 -11.79 -4.84 7.83
CA VAL A 145 -11.35 -5.72 8.93
C VAL A 145 -12.53 -6.40 9.62
N GLY A 146 -13.67 -5.71 9.75
CA GLY A 146 -14.85 -6.27 10.40
C GLY A 146 -14.57 -6.65 11.85
N ALA A 147 -15.17 -7.75 12.32
CA ALA A 147 -15.00 -8.26 13.68
C ALA A 147 -13.77 -9.17 13.83
N HIS A 148 -13.44 -9.93 12.80
CA HIS A 148 -12.49 -11.05 12.88
C HIS A 148 -11.21 -10.85 12.04
N GLY A 149 -11.22 -9.99 11.03
CA GLY A 149 -10.04 -9.69 10.23
C GLY A 149 -8.94 -8.98 11.01
N ARG A 150 -7.75 -8.92 10.41
CA ARG A 150 -6.60 -8.21 10.95
C ARG A 150 -5.98 -7.34 9.85
N ALA A 151 -5.54 -6.15 10.20
CA ALA A 151 -4.84 -5.27 9.30
C ALA A 151 -3.35 -5.28 9.62
N LEU A 152 -2.53 -5.33 8.57
CA LEU A 152 -1.11 -4.97 8.60
C LEU A 152 -0.93 -3.67 7.81
N VAL A 153 -0.48 -2.65 8.49
CA VAL A 153 -0.20 -1.33 7.90
C VAL A 153 1.30 -1.04 8.02
N LEU A 154 1.92 -0.69 6.90
CA LEU A 154 3.34 -0.31 6.85
C LEU A 154 3.46 1.08 6.23
N GLU A 155 4.10 1.99 6.95
CA GLU A 155 4.30 3.37 6.48
C GLU A 155 5.74 3.84 6.66
N PRO A 156 6.31 4.58 5.69
CA PRO A 156 7.63 5.16 5.84
C PRO A 156 7.63 6.20 6.98
N THR A 157 8.75 6.30 7.68
CA THR A 157 8.98 7.36 8.67
C THR A 157 9.49 8.64 8.00
N GLY A 158 9.50 9.75 8.76
CA GLY A 158 10.07 11.01 8.28
C GLY A 158 11.55 10.90 7.84
N GLU A 159 12.30 9.92 8.37
CA GLU A 159 13.70 9.65 7.98
C GLU A 159 13.82 9.16 6.53
N ALA A 160 12.78 8.57 5.95
CA ALA A 160 12.76 8.12 4.55
C ALA A 160 13.07 9.27 3.58
N LYS A 161 12.69 10.51 3.91
CA LYS A 161 13.00 11.71 3.11
C LYS A 161 14.49 11.91 2.92
N ALA A 162 15.29 11.71 3.98
CA ALA A 162 16.74 11.85 3.93
C ALA A 162 17.37 10.77 3.02
N VAL A 163 16.86 9.55 3.05
CA VAL A 163 17.31 8.46 2.17
C VAL A 163 17.01 8.80 0.71
N ILE A 164 15.80 9.25 0.40
CA ILE A 164 15.39 9.63 -0.96
C ILE A 164 16.20 10.83 -1.46
N ALA A 165 16.46 11.83 -0.61
CA ALA A 165 17.29 12.97 -0.95
C ALA A 165 18.73 12.54 -1.27
N ALA A 166 19.34 11.69 -0.45
CA ALA A 166 20.69 11.19 -0.68
C ALA A 166 20.81 10.40 -2.00
N ILE A 167 19.77 9.64 -2.39
CA ILE A 167 19.75 8.96 -3.69
C ILE A 167 19.65 9.96 -4.84
N ALA A 168 18.83 11.01 -4.69
CA ALA A 168 18.66 12.03 -5.71
C ALA A 168 19.91 12.91 -5.93
N GLU A 169 20.79 13.03 -4.91
CA GLU A 169 22.03 13.79 -4.95
C GLU A 169 23.25 13.00 -5.44
N GLN A 170 23.10 11.71 -5.75
CA GLN A 170 24.19 10.91 -6.29
C GLN A 170 24.73 11.45 -7.63
N PRO A 171 26.00 11.17 -7.95
CA PRO A 171 26.54 11.50 -9.27
C PRO A 171 25.67 10.90 -10.39
N GLY A 172 25.12 11.77 -11.26
CA GLY A 172 24.16 11.38 -12.30
C GLY A 172 22.72 11.81 -11.99
N GLY A 173 22.45 12.34 -10.80
CA GLY A 173 21.13 12.82 -10.38
C GLY A 173 20.14 11.68 -10.04
N PRO A 174 18.86 12.02 -9.85
CA PRO A 174 17.83 11.04 -9.49
C PRO A 174 17.65 10.01 -10.61
N SER A 175 17.40 8.77 -10.22
CA SER A 175 17.12 7.67 -11.17
C SER A 175 15.90 7.97 -12.06
N PRO A 176 15.76 7.29 -13.20
CA PRO A 176 14.56 7.42 -14.03
C PRO A 176 13.27 7.16 -13.26
N LYS A 177 13.27 6.20 -12.32
CA LYS A 177 12.10 5.88 -11.47
C LYS A 177 11.72 7.05 -10.57
N LEU A 178 12.69 7.65 -9.86
CA LEU A 178 12.45 8.82 -9.01
C LEU A 178 12.07 10.08 -9.81
N ARG A 179 12.63 10.26 -11.02
CA ARG A 179 12.22 11.36 -11.88
C ARG A 179 10.75 11.28 -12.27
N ARG A 180 10.27 10.09 -12.67
CA ARG A 180 8.87 9.88 -13.02
C ARG A 180 7.92 10.19 -11.85
N VAL A 181 8.26 9.82 -10.63
CA VAL A 181 7.47 10.18 -9.43
C VAL A 181 7.29 11.71 -9.32
N LYS A 182 8.37 12.47 -9.57
CA LYS A 182 8.34 13.94 -9.52
C LYS A 182 7.56 14.56 -10.70
N GLU A 183 7.66 13.99 -11.90
CA GLU A 183 6.99 14.45 -13.12
C GLU A 183 5.46 14.39 -12.98
N HIS A 184 4.94 13.43 -12.22
CA HIS A 184 3.50 13.27 -11.96
C HIS A 184 3.01 13.96 -10.70
N ASP A 185 3.82 14.83 -10.09
CA ASP A 185 3.48 15.55 -8.86
C ASP A 185 3.01 14.63 -7.70
N LEU A 186 3.52 13.39 -7.71
CA LEU A 186 3.30 12.45 -6.61
C LEU A 186 4.15 12.91 -5.42
N ARG A 187 3.53 13.68 -4.53
CA ARG A 187 4.18 14.26 -3.35
C ARG A 187 3.74 13.52 -2.11
N PRO A 188 4.53 12.56 -1.63
CA PRO A 188 4.21 11.91 -0.37
C PRO A 188 4.18 12.95 0.76
N GLY A 189 3.10 12.95 1.50
CA GLY A 189 2.98 13.72 2.73
C GLY A 189 3.85 13.09 3.83
N GLU A 190 4.07 13.84 4.90
CA GLU A 190 4.65 13.27 6.11
C GLU A 190 3.54 12.66 6.95
N VAL A 191 3.76 11.43 7.42
CA VAL A 191 2.96 10.83 8.48
C VAL A 191 3.73 11.05 9.77
N ALA A 192 3.12 11.80 10.70
CA ALA A 192 3.77 12.11 11.96
C ALA A 192 3.97 10.85 12.82
N GLU A 193 4.96 10.91 13.71
CA GLU A 193 5.17 9.81 14.66
C GLU A 193 3.91 9.61 15.52
N GLY A 194 3.45 8.36 15.61
CA GLY A 194 2.23 7.99 16.35
C GLY A 194 0.92 8.25 15.60
N GLU A 195 0.93 8.95 14.45
CA GLU A 195 -0.28 9.27 13.70
C GLU A 195 -1.01 8.03 13.21
N VAL A 196 -0.30 7.04 12.65
CA VAL A 196 -0.91 5.78 12.17
C VAL A 196 -1.65 5.07 13.31
N ALA A 197 -1.00 4.92 14.47
CA ALA A 197 -1.63 4.28 15.62
C ALA A 197 -2.84 5.07 16.15
N ALA A 198 -2.78 6.40 16.10
CA ALA A 198 -3.90 7.26 16.49
C ALA A 198 -5.08 7.11 15.52
N LEU A 199 -4.84 7.09 14.21
CA LEU A 199 -5.85 6.87 13.17
C LEU A 199 -6.52 5.51 13.31
N LEU A 200 -5.75 4.43 13.51
CA LEU A 200 -6.28 3.08 13.71
C LEU A 200 -7.19 3.02 14.94
N ARG A 201 -6.76 3.61 16.07
CA ARG A 201 -7.58 3.68 17.29
C ARG A 201 -8.84 4.52 17.10
N ALA A 202 -8.74 5.66 16.41
CA ALA A 202 -9.89 6.51 16.09
C ALA A 202 -10.92 5.80 15.20
N ALA A 203 -10.47 4.88 14.33
CA ALA A 203 -11.33 4.02 13.52
C ALA A 203 -11.90 2.81 14.28
N GLY A 204 -11.68 2.71 15.60
CA GLY A 204 -12.20 1.62 16.45
C GLY A 204 -11.42 0.33 16.39
N LEU A 205 -10.15 0.37 15.98
CA LEU A 205 -9.25 -0.76 16.03
C LEU A 205 -8.30 -0.66 17.24
N THR A 206 -7.89 -1.81 17.74
CA THR A 206 -6.81 -1.94 18.72
C THR A 206 -5.51 -2.24 17.95
N VAL A 207 -4.44 -1.50 18.23
CA VAL A 207 -3.10 -1.88 17.79
C VAL A 207 -2.66 -3.06 18.65
N LEU A 208 -2.53 -4.21 18.02
CA LEU A 208 -2.19 -5.51 18.66
C LEU A 208 -0.68 -5.67 18.79
N ASP A 209 0.06 -5.14 17.79
CA ASP A 209 1.51 -5.17 17.75
C ASP A 209 2.03 -4.08 16.82
N GLU A 210 3.24 -3.59 17.06
CA GLU A 210 3.88 -2.58 16.23
C GLU A 210 5.40 -2.63 16.36
N GLY A 211 6.11 -2.14 15.36
CA GLY A 211 7.56 -2.10 15.38
C GLY A 211 8.17 -1.29 14.24
N THR A 212 9.48 -1.37 14.14
CA THR A 212 10.25 -0.76 13.07
C THR A 212 10.61 -1.79 12.00
N THR A 213 10.68 -1.33 10.75
CA THR A 213 11.07 -2.14 9.60
C THR A 213 11.71 -1.27 8.54
N ALA A 214 12.03 -1.85 7.40
CA ALA A 214 12.47 -1.13 6.21
C ALA A 214 11.62 -1.53 5.01
N LEU A 215 11.14 -0.56 4.25
CA LEU A 215 10.46 -0.79 2.98
C LEU A 215 11.49 -0.93 1.87
N ALA A 216 11.66 -2.13 1.33
CA ALA A 216 12.48 -2.35 0.17
C ALA A 216 11.87 -1.68 -1.06
N MET A 217 12.72 -0.99 -1.83
CA MET A 217 12.37 -0.37 -3.11
C MET A 217 12.86 -1.24 -4.26
N SER A 218 12.33 -1.01 -5.45
CA SER A 218 12.76 -1.71 -6.68
C SER A 218 14.11 -1.21 -7.22
N GLU A 219 14.71 -0.25 -6.56
CA GLU A 219 16.00 0.34 -6.92
C GLU A 219 17.13 -0.28 -6.09
N ALA A 220 18.29 -0.51 -6.72
CA ALA A 220 19.46 -1.01 -6.04
C ALA A 220 20.50 0.11 -5.83
N ARG A 221 21.26 -0.02 -4.77
CA ARG A 221 22.46 0.77 -4.50
C ARG A 221 23.62 0.31 -5.41
N PRO A 222 24.71 1.08 -5.50
CA PRO A 222 25.88 0.69 -6.30
C PRO A 222 26.51 -0.65 -5.92
N ASP A 223 26.33 -1.11 -4.69
CA ASP A 223 26.80 -2.40 -4.18
C ASP A 223 25.83 -3.56 -4.46
N GLY A 224 24.72 -3.29 -5.16
CA GLY A 224 23.69 -4.27 -5.50
C GLY A 224 22.65 -4.51 -4.40
N SER A 225 22.80 -3.92 -3.21
CA SER A 225 21.79 -4.00 -2.16
C SER A 225 20.54 -3.18 -2.53
N PRO A 226 19.34 -3.60 -2.13
CA PRO A 226 18.13 -2.81 -2.39
C PRO A 226 18.19 -1.47 -1.62
N VAL A 227 17.61 -0.44 -2.21
CA VAL A 227 17.29 0.77 -1.47
C VAL A 227 16.19 0.42 -0.49
N GLU A 228 16.39 0.73 0.78
CA GLU A 228 15.43 0.52 1.84
C GLU A 228 15.09 1.84 2.54
N LEU A 229 13.80 2.09 2.74
CA LEU A 229 13.30 3.27 3.44
C LEU A 229 12.92 2.91 4.88
N PRO A 230 13.39 3.64 5.89
CA PRO A 230 12.96 3.47 7.27
C PRO A 230 11.44 3.55 7.38
N ALA A 231 10.83 2.60 8.08
CA ALA A 231 9.39 2.48 8.19
C ALA A 231 8.95 1.90 9.55
N ARG A 232 7.67 2.01 9.81
CA ARG A 232 7.00 1.33 10.91
C ARG A 232 5.90 0.42 10.37
N TRP A 233 5.67 -0.66 11.08
CA TRP A 233 4.56 -1.58 10.84
C TRP A 233 3.64 -1.62 12.07
N PHE A 234 2.35 -1.88 11.80
CA PHE A 234 1.29 -1.96 12.78
C PHE A 234 0.38 -3.13 12.43
N VAL A 235 0.14 -4.02 13.39
CA VAL A 235 -0.93 -5.00 13.30
C VAL A 235 -2.10 -4.51 14.13
N ALA A 236 -3.29 -4.45 13.53
CA ALA A 236 -4.48 -3.95 14.21
C ALA A 236 -5.71 -4.83 13.93
N GLY A 237 -6.66 -4.80 14.86
CA GLY A 237 -7.93 -5.53 14.75
C GLY A 237 -8.87 -5.19 15.90
N ARG A 238 -10.05 -5.79 15.91
CA ARG A 238 -10.94 -5.70 17.08
C ARG A 238 -10.63 -6.82 18.05
N LEU A 239 -10.76 -6.51 19.37
CA LEU A 239 -10.65 -7.49 20.47
C LEU A 239 -12.00 -8.15 20.72
#